data_42cac252739bc54786c78cb17d79f026
#
_entry.id   42cac252739bc54786c78cb17d79f026
#
_cell.length_a   1.000
_cell.length_b   1.000
_cell.length_c   1.000
_cell.angle_alpha   90.00
_cell.angle_beta   90.00
_cell.angle_gamma   90.00
#
_symmetry.space_group_name_H-M   'P 1'
#
loop_
_entity.id
_entity.type
_entity.pdbx_description
1 polymer ?
#
loop_
_entity_poly.entity_id
_entity_poly.type
_entity_poly.pdbx_seq_one_letter_code
_entity_poly.pdbx_strand_id
1 'polypeptide(L)'
;MKPTDFGYCLSNYLTVYLPGQKNLSTNTIKSYRDTYKLLLRFMKMKCNISPERLFIRNFDRDSIDNFLLWLERERGNSISTRNQRLAAIHALFRYIQGEMPEHLLLCQQILAMPFKRTERTVVSYLPVDTLKAILARPDTATLNGRRDLVLLSVLYDTGARVQEIIDLIVRDIRLDEPAIIRLIGKGRKIRHVPIMKQTVNLLETYLQEQNLLRDNFISHPVFFNRQHNKLTRAGVSYILSKYINQAETTVKITPHVLRHTKAMHLLQADVNLVYIRDLLGHAHVNTTEIYARTNPEMKRKALEKANADTVLPNLPQWQNDKGLISWLQGLCKLK
;
A
#
# COMPACT_ATOMS: atom_id res chain seq x y z
N MET A 1 -38.06 17.55 12.99
CA MET A 1 -37.05 18.03 13.96
C MET A 1 -35.96 18.76 13.17
N LYS A 2 -35.59 19.99 13.52
CA LYS A 2 -34.48 20.69 12.83
C LYS A 2 -33.17 19.96 13.17
N PRO A 3 -32.26 19.75 12.20
CA PRO A 3 -30.98 19.15 12.48
C PRO A 3 -30.17 20.03 13.43
N THR A 4 -29.34 19.41 14.29
CA THR A 4 -28.35 20.13 15.09
C THR A 4 -27.29 20.76 14.19
N ASP A 5 -26.53 21.73 14.70
CA ASP A 5 -25.39 22.34 13.98
C ASP A 5 -24.38 21.28 13.49
N PHE A 6 -24.03 20.32 14.35
CA PHE A 6 -23.17 19.20 13.98
C PHE A 6 -23.80 18.32 12.89
N GLY A 7 -25.08 17.97 13.05
CA GLY A 7 -25.81 17.15 12.06
C GLY A 7 -25.86 17.81 10.69
N TYR A 8 -26.11 19.13 10.66
CA TYR A 8 -26.10 19.94 9.44
C TYR A 8 -24.70 19.96 8.79
N CYS A 9 -23.66 20.29 9.57
CA CYS A 9 -22.28 20.32 9.08
C CYS A 9 -21.82 18.96 8.55
N LEU A 10 -22.07 17.88 9.28
CA LEU A 10 -21.68 16.53 8.87
C LEU A 10 -22.36 16.10 7.57
N SER A 11 -23.66 16.44 7.42
CA SER A 11 -24.41 16.15 6.20
C SER A 11 -23.81 16.89 5.00
N ASN A 12 -23.67 18.21 5.10
CA ASN A 12 -23.11 19.05 4.03
C ASN A 12 -21.66 18.63 3.68
N TYR A 13 -20.87 18.33 4.70
CA TYR A 13 -19.51 17.85 4.51
C TYR A 13 -19.45 16.60 3.65
N LEU A 14 -20.26 15.57 3.99
CA LEU A 14 -20.25 14.28 3.30
C LEU A 14 -20.91 14.30 1.92
N THR A 15 -21.97 15.11 1.73
CA THR A 15 -22.80 15.07 0.51
C THR A 15 -22.47 16.17 -0.49
N VAL A 16 -21.97 17.31 -0.03
CA VAL A 16 -21.69 18.49 -0.88
C VAL A 16 -20.19 18.76 -0.97
N TYR A 17 -19.54 19.01 0.19
CA TYR A 17 -18.17 19.48 0.22
C TYR A 17 -17.17 18.44 -0.28
N LEU A 18 -17.22 17.21 0.24
CA LEU A 18 -16.25 16.16 -0.16
C LEU A 18 -16.40 15.76 -1.62
N PRO A 19 -17.61 15.47 -2.16
CA PRO A 19 -17.75 15.07 -3.55
C PRO A 19 -17.63 16.27 -4.51
N GLY A 20 -18.27 17.40 -4.20
CA GLY A 20 -18.36 18.56 -5.09
C GLY A 20 -17.10 19.42 -5.06
N GLN A 21 -16.77 20.00 -3.90
CA GLN A 21 -15.67 20.98 -3.82
C GLN A 21 -14.29 20.33 -3.73
N LYS A 22 -14.15 19.19 -3.01
CA LYS A 22 -12.88 18.47 -2.88
C LYS A 22 -12.67 17.37 -3.91
N ASN A 23 -13.69 17.00 -4.66
CA ASN A 23 -13.66 15.94 -5.68
C ASN A 23 -12.97 14.64 -5.16
N LEU A 24 -13.30 14.27 -3.91
CA LEU A 24 -12.70 13.09 -3.30
C LEU A 24 -13.32 11.80 -3.85
N SER A 25 -12.50 10.76 -3.89
CA SER A 25 -12.96 9.44 -4.33
C SER A 25 -14.04 8.88 -3.38
N THR A 26 -14.99 8.14 -3.94
CA THR A 26 -16.05 7.45 -3.18
C THR A 26 -15.49 6.59 -2.04
N ASN A 27 -14.32 5.96 -2.23
CA ASN A 27 -13.66 5.15 -1.20
C ASN A 27 -13.16 6.00 -0.02
N THR A 28 -12.64 7.22 -0.29
CA THR A 28 -12.22 8.14 0.76
C THR A 28 -13.44 8.62 1.56
N ILE A 29 -14.53 8.99 0.86
CA ILE A 29 -15.78 9.41 1.49
C ILE A 29 -16.36 8.28 2.36
N LYS A 30 -16.36 7.02 1.87
CA LYS A 30 -16.78 5.85 2.65
C LYS A 30 -15.94 5.66 3.91
N SER A 31 -14.61 5.81 3.82
CA SER A 31 -13.71 5.69 4.97
C SER A 31 -13.97 6.76 6.03
N TYR A 32 -14.24 8.01 5.59
CA TYR A 32 -14.60 9.11 6.48
C TYR A 32 -15.96 8.86 7.12
N ARG A 33 -16.98 8.50 6.33
CA ARG A 33 -18.31 8.13 6.84
C ARG A 33 -18.23 7.04 7.92
N ASP A 34 -17.42 6.02 7.70
CA ASP A 34 -17.26 4.91 8.66
C ASP A 34 -16.59 5.38 9.96
N THR A 35 -15.71 6.40 9.88
CA THR A 35 -15.15 7.05 11.09
C THR A 35 -16.24 7.76 11.87
N TYR A 36 -17.07 8.57 11.20
CA TYR A 36 -18.12 9.33 11.88
C TYR A 36 -19.22 8.43 12.42
N LYS A 37 -19.56 7.33 11.75
CA LYS A 37 -20.46 6.30 12.31
C LYS A 37 -19.95 5.74 13.63
N LEU A 38 -18.64 5.49 13.73
CA LEU A 38 -18.02 5.03 14.97
C LEU A 38 -18.02 6.11 16.05
N LEU A 39 -17.73 7.36 15.68
CA LEU A 39 -17.77 8.51 16.59
C LEU A 39 -19.17 8.72 17.17
N LEU A 40 -20.20 8.72 16.31
CA LEU A 40 -21.61 8.85 16.77
C LEU A 40 -22.01 7.69 17.70
N ARG A 41 -21.57 6.46 17.39
CA ARG A 41 -21.80 5.30 18.26
C ARG A 41 -21.13 5.48 19.62
N PHE A 42 -19.90 5.96 19.64
CA PHE A 42 -19.16 6.23 20.89
C PHE A 42 -19.87 7.30 21.72
N MET A 43 -20.26 8.44 21.13
CA MET A 43 -20.97 9.51 21.82
C MET A 43 -22.28 9.01 22.44
N LYS A 44 -23.02 8.14 21.75
CA LYS A 44 -24.23 7.52 22.29
C LYS A 44 -23.93 6.58 23.45
N MET A 45 -22.92 5.69 23.31
CA MET A 45 -22.67 4.61 24.26
C MET A 45 -21.89 5.07 25.51
N LYS A 46 -20.94 5.97 25.35
CA LYS A 46 -20.00 6.36 26.41
C LYS A 46 -20.30 7.76 26.98
N CYS A 47 -20.87 8.66 26.18
CA CYS A 47 -21.22 10.00 26.62
C CYS A 47 -22.72 10.18 26.84
N ASN A 48 -23.55 9.16 26.55
CA ASN A 48 -25.02 9.19 26.64
C ASN A 48 -25.69 10.32 25.85
N ILE A 49 -25.06 10.73 24.73
CA ILE A 49 -25.59 11.77 23.83
C ILE A 49 -26.06 11.10 22.54
N SER A 50 -27.36 11.13 22.27
CA SER A 50 -27.90 10.58 21.04
C SER A 50 -27.52 11.45 19.82
N PRO A 51 -27.35 10.87 18.61
CA PRO A 51 -26.97 11.63 17.41
C PRO A 51 -27.85 12.83 17.11
N GLU A 52 -29.15 12.74 17.44
CA GLU A 52 -30.16 13.80 17.21
C GLU A 52 -30.02 14.99 18.17
N ARG A 53 -29.26 14.81 19.25
CA ARG A 53 -28.99 15.86 20.28
C ARG A 53 -27.50 16.23 20.32
N LEU A 54 -26.73 15.81 19.35
CA LEU A 54 -25.29 16.06 19.30
C LEU A 54 -25.02 17.39 18.61
N PHE A 55 -24.44 18.34 19.34
CA PHE A 55 -24.00 19.65 18.87
C PHE A 55 -22.49 19.71 18.76
N ILE A 56 -21.94 20.65 17.99
CA ILE A 56 -20.48 20.85 17.85
C ILE A 56 -19.83 21.10 19.22
N ARG A 57 -20.47 21.85 20.10
CA ARG A 57 -20.00 22.13 21.48
C ARG A 57 -19.85 20.89 22.37
N ASN A 58 -20.44 19.74 21.99
CA ASN A 58 -20.28 18.49 22.73
C ASN A 58 -18.97 17.77 22.45
N PHE A 59 -18.20 18.26 21.46
CA PHE A 59 -16.88 17.76 21.17
C PHE A 59 -15.84 18.66 21.80
N ASP A 60 -14.95 18.05 22.57
CA ASP A 60 -13.75 18.67 23.08
C ASP A 60 -12.57 17.73 22.85
N ARG A 61 -11.38 18.16 23.21
CA ARG A 61 -10.17 17.36 23.09
C ARG A 61 -10.31 16.03 23.83
N ASP A 62 -10.89 16.06 25.04
CA ASP A 62 -10.99 14.88 25.91
C ASP A 62 -11.97 13.85 25.35
N SER A 63 -13.11 14.27 24.79
CA SER A 63 -14.06 13.38 24.14
C SER A 63 -13.46 12.69 22.92
N ILE A 64 -12.66 13.40 22.11
CA ILE A 64 -11.97 12.81 20.97
C ILE A 64 -10.83 11.88 21.42
N ASP A 65 -10.05 12.24 22.45
CA ASP A 65 -9.02 11.34 23.02
C ASP A 65 -9.65 10.07 23.58
N ASN A 66 -10.74 10.18 24.30
CA ASN A 66 -11.48 9.02 24.84
C ASN A 66 -12.05 8.15 23.69
N PHE A 67 -12.55 8.75 22.62
CA PHE A 67 -12.95 8.01 21.42
C PHE A 67 -11.78 7.23 20.81
N LEU A 68 -10.61 7.85 20.69
CA LEU A 68 -9.41 7.20 20.14
C LEU A 68 -8.90 6.08 21.04
N LEU A 69 -8.95 6.26 22.37
CA LEU A 69 -8.64 5.22 23.35
C LEU A 69 -9.63 4.05 23.28
N TRP A 70 -10.93 4.35 23.14
CA TRP A 70 -11.97 3.33 22.93
C TRP A 70 -11.71 2.49 21.67
N LEU A 71 -11.29 3.13 20.56
CA LEU A 71 -10.92 2.42 19.34
C LEU A 71 -9.75 1.46 19.55
N GLU A 72 -8.75 1.86 20.32
CA GLU A 72 -7.58 1.01 20.61
C GLU A 72 -7.92 -0.12 21.59
N ARG A 73 -8.54 0.20 22.73
CA ARG A 73 -8.74 -0.75 23.83
C ARG A 73 -9.92 -1.69 23.63
N GLU A 74 -11.07 -1.16 23.21
CA GLU A 74 -12.29 -1.97 23.11
C GLU A 74 -12.54 -2.51 21.70
N ARG A 75 -11.96 -1.85 20.66
CA ARG A 75 -12.11 -2.27 19.27
C ARG A 75 -10.86 -2.92 18.67
N GLY A 76 -9.76 -2.99 19.43
CA GLY A 76 -8.51 -3.61 18.99
C GLY A 76 -7.87 -2.95 17.75
N ASN A 77 -8.12 -1.66 17.54
CA ASN A 77 -7.58 -0.97 16.38
C ASN A 77 -6.07 -0.73 16.52
N SER A 78 -5.32 -0.96 15.45
CA SER A 78 -3.91 -0.58 15.39
C SER A 78 -3.71 0.93 15.48
N ILE A 79 -2.51 1.38 15.90
CA ILE A 79 -2.12 2.80 15.93
C ILE A 79 -2.30 3.45 14.56
N SER A 80 -1.98 2.75 13.47
CA SER A 80 -2.20 3.25 12.10
C SER A 80 -3.68 3.51 11.80
N THR A 81 -4.57 2.58 12.18
CA THR A 81 -6.03 2.74 12.03
C THR A 81 -6.55 3.88 12.90
N ARG A 82 -6.09 3.97 14.16
CA ARG A 82 -6.41 5.07 15.06
C ARG A 82 -6.04 6.42 14.44
N ASN A 83 -4.83 6.53 13.91
CA ASN A 83 -4.34 7.75 13.25
C ASN A 83 -5.17 8.10 12.00
N GLN A 84 -5.56 7.10 11.21
CA GLN A 84 -6.45 7.32 10.06
C GLN A 84 -7.81 7.88 10.49
N ARG A 85 -8.36 7.43 11.63
CA ARG A 85 -9.60 7.96 12.20
C ARG A 85 -9.43 9.40 12.68
N LEU A 86 -8.31 9.70 13.36
CA LEU A 86 -7.99 11.07 13.76
C LEU A 86 -7.84 12.00 12.55
N ALA A 87 -7.20 11.55 11.47
CA ALA A 87 -7.10 12.33 10.24
C ALA A 87 -8.46 12.67 9.63
N ALA A 88 -9.43 11.73 9.68
CA ALA A 88 -10.80 12.00 9.24
C ALA A 88 -11.50 13.03 10.14
N ILE A 89 -11.31 12.95 11.47
CA ILE A 89 -11.83 13.94 12.42
C ILE A 89 -11.21 15.32 12.15
N HIS A 90 -9.90 15.41 11.99
CA HIS A 90 -9.23 16.66 11.64
C HIS A 90 -9.77 17.26 10.34
N ALA A 91 -10.06 16.42 9.34
CA ALA A 91 -10.62 16.90 8.07
C ALA A 91 -12.02 17.50 8.24
N LEU A 92 -12.89 16.92 9.08
CA LEU A 92 -14.20 17.47 9.41
C LEU A 92 -14.10 18.77 10.22
N PHE A 93 -13.29 18.78 11.27
CA PHE A 93 -13.18 19.98 12.12
C PHE A 93 -12.47 21.14 11.41
N ARG A 94 -11.60 20.86 10.43
CA ARG A 94 -11.07 21.90 9.53
C ARG A 94 -12.15 22.50 8.63
N TYR A 95 -13.11 21.69 8.19
CA TYR A 95 -14.29 22.17 7.44
C TYR A 95 -15.19 23.00 8.35
N ILE A 96 -15.54 22.50 9.56
CA ILE A 96 -16.36 23.22 10.55
C ILE A 96 -15.73 24.57 10.89
N GLN A 97 -14.42 24.63 11.09
CA GLN A 97 -13.70 25.88 11.37
C GLN A 97 -13.92 26.96 10.32
N GLY A 98 -14.02 26.55 9.04
CA GLY A 98 -14.30 27.48 7.93
C GLY A 98 -15.75 27.91 7.81
N GLU A 99 -16.69 27.02 8.13
CA GLU A 99 -18.11 27.26 7.99
C GLU A 99 -18.76 27.94 9.22
N MET A 100 -18.17 27.72 10.42
CA MET A 100 -18.70 28.16 11.71
C MET A 100 -17.57 28.78 12.59
N PRO A 101 -17.23 30.05 12.33
CA PRO A 101 -16.14 30.74 13.06
C PRO A 101 -16.34 30.81 14.57
N GLU A 102 -17.58 30.78 15.07
CA GLU A 102 -17.90 30.74 16.48
C GLU A 102 -17.33 29.53 17.23
N HIS A 103 -16.98 28.46 16.53
CA HIS A 103 -16.35 27.27 17.09
C HIS A 103 -14.82 27.20 16.87
N LEU A 104 -14.19 28.31 16.48
CA LEU A 104 -12.76 28.35 16.09
C LEU A 104 -11.84 27.75 17.14
N LEU A 105 -11.99 28.17 18.41
CA LEU A 105 -11.11 27.72 19.49
C LEU A 105 -11.22 26.20 19.73
N LEU A 106 -12.44 25.68 19.75
CA LEU A 106 -12.71 24.24 19.87
C LEU A 106 -12.09 23.46 18.72
N CYS A 107 -12.27 23.94 17.48
CA CYS A 107 -11.66 23.32 16.31
C CYS A 107 -10.14 23.32 16.39
N GLN A 108 -9.51 24.42 16.81
CA GLN A 108 -8.05 24.49 16.98
C GLN A 108 -7.53 23.49 18.02
N GLN A 109 -8.21 23.33 19.15
CA GLN A 109 -7.84 22.34 20.17
C GLN A 109 -7.86 20.92 19.62
N ILE A 110 -8.86 20.55 18.85
CA ILE A 110 -8.98 19.23 18.21
C ILE A 110 -7.92 19.06 17.12
N LEU A 111 -7.69 20.07 16.28
CA LEU A 111 -6.71 20.04 15.19
C LEU A 111 -5.26 19.98 15.71
N ALA A 112 -5.00 20.46 16.92
CA ALA A 112 -3.69 20.38 17.58
C ALA A 112 -3.37 18.98 18.15
N MET A 113 -4.33 18.02 18.13
CA MET A 113 -4.11 16.68 18.65
C MET A 113 -3.06 15.93 17.81
N PRO A 114 -1.99 15.37 18.45
CA PRO A 114 -0.91 14.73 17.71
C PRO A 114 -1.29 13.32 17.23
N PHE A 115 -0.71 12.94 16.10
CA PHE A 115 -0.71 11.54 15.68
C PHE A 115 0.28 10.72 16.51
N LYS A 116 -0.11 9.52 16.91
CA LYS A 116 0.81 8.59 17.56
C LYS A 116 1.88 8.12 16.57
N ARG A 117 3.11 7.97 17.04
CA ARG A 117 4.18 7.37 16.24
C ARG A 117 3.81 5.93 15.90
N THR A 118 3.96 5.54 14.65
CA THR A 118 3.82 4.17 14.18
C THR A 118 5.20 3.57 13.96
N GLU A 119 5.38 2.33 14.40
CA GLU A 119 6.57 1.58 14.03
C GLU A 119 6.61 1.38 12.52
N ARG A 120 7.79 1.55 11.94
CA ARG A 120 8.00 1.26 10.53
C ARG A 120 8.11 -0.24 10.37
N THR A 121 7.08 -0.87 9.81
CA THR A 121 7.14 -2.28 9.47
C THR A 121 8.14 -2.50 8.34
N VAL A 122 8.99 -3.52 8.50
CA VAL A 122 9.85 -4.00 7.42
C VAL A 122 8.94 -4.48 6.27
N VAL A 123 9.27 -4.07 5.06
CA VAL A 123 8.52 -4.48 3.87
C VAL A 123 8.77 -5.96 3.60
N SER A 124 7.75 -6.78 3.82
CA SER A 124 7.81 -8.21 3.47
C SER A 124 7.79 -8.36 1.95
N TYR A 125 8.69 -9.20 1.43
CA TYR A 125 8.70 -9.60 0.02
C TYR A 125 9.05 -11.09 -0.09
N LEU A 126 8.79 -11.69 -1.24
CA LEU A 126 8.99 -13.11 -1.51
C LEU A 126 10.35 -13.33 -2.20
N PRO A 127 11.12 -14.34 -1.81
CA PRO A 127 12.20 -14.87 -2.63
C PRO A 127 11.70 -15.34 -4.00
N VAL A 128 12.56 -15.32 -5.01
CA VAL A 128 12.22 -15.71 -6.39
C VAL A 128 11.66 -17.14 -6.44
N ASP A 129 12.27 -18.06 -5.69
CA ASP A 129 11.87 -19.48 -5.70
C ASP A 129 10.49 -19.68 -5.05
N THR A 130 10.18 -18.96 -3.97
CA THR A 130 8.85 -18.98 -3.36
C THR A 130 7.79 -18.44 -4.33
N LEU A 131 8.10 -17.36 -5.05
CA LEU A 131 7.19 -16.82 -6.07
C LEU A 131 6.96 -17.83 -7.19
N LYS A 132 8.01 -18.48 -7.72
CA LYS A 132 7.91 -19.53 -8.73
C LYS A 132 7.03 -20.68 -8.24
N ALA A 133 7.24 -21.13 -6.99
CA ALA A 133 6.44 -22.20 -6.39
C ALA A 133 4.93 -21.83 -6.33
N ILE A 134 4.60 -20.58 -6.01
CA ILE A 134 3.20 -20.10 -6.00
C ILE A 134 2.62 -20.07 -7.43
N LEU A 135 3.38 -19.55 -8.41
CA LEU A 135 2.94 -19.46 -9.80
C LEU A 135 2.81 -20.83 -10.49
N ALA A 136 3.47 -21.85 -9.98
CA ALA A 136 3.36 -23.23 -10.48
C ALA A 136 2.13 -24.00 -9.92
N ARG A 137 1.40 -23.44 -8.94
CA ARG A 137 0.27 -24.14 -8.30
C ARG A 137 -1.06 -24.11 -9.07
N PRO A 138 -1.39 -23.05 -9.85
CA PRO A 138 -2.61 -23.06 -10.64
C PRO A 138 -2.66 -24.24 -11.61
N ASP A 139 -3.74 -25.05 -11.53
CA ASP A 139 -3.97 -26.17 -12.43
C ASP A 139 -4.33 -25.65 -13.83
N THR A 140 -3.37 -25.72 -14.74
CA THR A 140 -3.53 -25.25 -16.13
C THR A 140 -4.46 -26.11 -16.99
N ALA A 141 -4.86 -27.30 -16.53
CA ALA A 141 -5.88 -28.10 -17.18
C ALA A 141 -7.28 -27.46 -17.06
N THR A 142 -7.51 -26.64 -16.04
CA THR A 142 -8.79 -25.99 -15.79
C THR A 142 -8.83 -24.54 -16.28
N LEU A 143 -9.98 -24.07 -16.79
CA LEU A 143 -10.18 -22.66 -17.20
C LEU A 143 -9.90 -21.68 -16.06
N ASN A 144 -10.33 -22.02 -14.83
CA ASN A 144 -10.09 -21.18 -13.68
C ASN A 144 -8.61 -21.13 -13.30
N GLY A 145 -7.91 -22.26 -13.37
CA GLY A 145 -6.47 -22.29 -13.06
C GLY A 145 -5.65 -21.49 -14.07
N ARG A 146 -5.97 -21.58 -15.36
CA ARG A 146 -5.34 -20.73 -16.41
C ARG A 146 -5.60 -19.25 -16.17
N ARG A 147 -6.86 -18.85 -15.90
CA ARG A 147 -7.18 -17.48 -15.51
C ARG A 147 -6.37 -17.03 -14.29
N ASP A 148 -6.32 -17.85 -13.26
CA ASP A 148 -5.64 -17.52 -12.01
C ASP A 148 -4.13 -17.39 -12.21
N LEU A 149 -3.51 -18.25 -13.03
CA LEU A 149 -2.10 -18.13 -13.40
C LEU A 149 -1.82 -16.81 -14.13
N VAL A 150 -2.63 -16.47 -15.13
CA VAL A 150 -2.48 -15.21 -15.87
C VAL A 150 -2.67 -14.01 -14.94
N LEU A 151 -3.69 -14.02 -14.10
CA LEU A 151 -3.96 -12.97 -13.11
C LEU A 151 -2.75 -12.73 -12.19
N LEU A 152 -2.18 -13.79 -11.62
CA LEU A 152 -1.04 -13.71 -10.70
C LEU A 152 0.23 -13.26 -11.42
N SER A 153 0.46 -13.76 -12.64
CA SER A 153 1.60 -13.37 -13.48
C SER A 153 1.54 -11.89 -13.86
N VAL A 154 0.38 -11.40 -14.27
CA VAL A 154 0.18 -9.97 -14.61
C VAL A 154 0.30 -9.10 -13.35
N LEU A 155 -0.25 -9.51 -12.21
CA LEU A 155 -0.08 -8.79 -10.93
C LEU A 155 1.39 -8.63 -10.55
N TYR A 156 2.17 -9.70 -10.66
CA TYR A 156 3.59 -9.66 -10.34
C TYR A 156 4.38 -8.87 -11.39
N ASP A 157 4.19 -9.17 -12.67
CA ASP A 157 5.00 -8.59 -13.74
C ASP A 157 4.85 -7.08 -13.83
N THR A 158 3.61 -6.59 -13.73
CA THR A 158 3.31 -5.16 -13.76
C THR A 158 3.53 -4.44 -12.42
N GLY A 159 3.58 -5.17 -11.32
CA GLY A 159 3.54 -4.58 -9.97
C GLY A 159 2.29 -3.72 -9.73
N ALA A 160 1.21 -3.97 -10.44
CA ALA A 160 -0.02 -3.20 -10.35
C ALA A 160 -0.71 -3.30 -8.97
N ARG A 161 -1.52 -2.30 -8.63
CA ARG A 161 -2.44 -2.42 -7.50
C ARG A 161 -3.58 -3.36 -7.87
N VAL A 162 -4.10 -4.10 -6.89
CA VAL A 162 -5.21 -5.03 -7.11
C VAL A 162 -6.39 -4.37 -7.83
N GLN A 163 -6.70 -3.11 -7.52
CA GLN A 163 -7.80 -2.41 -8.18
C GLN A 163 -7.51 -2.09 -9.64
N GLU A 164 -6.27 -1.78 -9.98
CA GLU A 164 -5.86 -1.51 -11.35
C GLU A 164 -6.02 -2.75 -12.24
N ILE A 165 -5.74 -3.93 -11.70
CA ILE A 165 -5.95 -5.21 -12.41
C ILE A 165 -7.43 -5.58 -12.51
N ILE A 166 -8.21 -5.35 -11.45
CA ILE A 166 -9.67 -5.57 -11.49
C ILE A 166 -10.33 -4.65 -12.53
N ASP A 167 -9.84 -3.43 -12.67
CA ASP A 167 -10.37 -2.41 -13.59
C ASP A 167 -9.83 -2.54 -15.02
N LEU A 168 -8.87 -3.46 -15.24
CA LEU A 168 -8.25 -3.68 -16.55
C LEU A 168 -9.28 -4.21 -17.56
N ILE A 169 -9.35 -3.57 -18.70
CA ILE A 169 -10.20 -3.96 -19.85
C ILE A 169 -9.35 -4.31 -21.07
N VAL A 170 -9.93 -5.02 -22.02
CA VAL A 170 -9.19 -5.58 -23.18
C VAL A 170 -8.41 -4.51 -23.93
N ARG A 171 -9.00 -3.35 -24.21
CA ARG A 171 -8.32 -2.23 -24.91
C ARG A 171 -7.12 -1.63 -24.18
N ASP A 172 -6.91 -1.98 -22.93
CA ASP A 172 -5.77 -1.52 -22.14
C ASP A 172 -4.53 -2.39 -22.36
N ILE A 173 -4.67 -3.45 -23.14
CA ILE A 173 -3.62 -4.42 -23.42
C ILE A 173 -3.20 -4.28 -24.89
N ARG A 174 -1.92 -4.11 -25.14
CA ARG A 174 -1.29 -4.25 -26.44
C ARG A 174 -0.29 -5.38 -26.37
N LEU A 175 -0.52 -6.41 -27.17
CA LEU A 175 0.32 -7.63 -27.21
C LEU A 175 1.48 -7.51 -28.20
N ASP A 176 1.37 -6.62 -29.22
CA ASP A 176 2.42 -6.35 -30.20
C ASP A 176 3.64 -5.72 -29.54
N GLU A 177 4.84 -6.05 -30.05
CA GLU A 177 6.10 -5.52 -29.52
C GLU A 177 6.27 -4.00 -29.76
N PRO A 178 6.63 -3.25 -28.72
CA PRO A 178 6.75 -3.64 -27.32
C PRO A 178 5.38 -3.84 -26.66
N ALA A 179 5.17 -5.04 -26.10
CA ALA A 179 3.92 -5.38 -25.41
C ALA A 179 3.77 -4.57 -24.12
N ILE A 180 2.63 -3.92 -23.95
CA ILE A 180 2.37 -3.04 -22.82
C ILE A 180 0.96 -3.21 -22.24
N ILE A 181 0.83 -2.97 -20.96
CA ILE A 181 -0.45 -2.81 -20.27
C ILE A 181 -0.59 -1.36 -19.81
N ARG A 182 -1.70 -0.73 -20.17
CA ARG A 182 -2.10 0.59 -19.72
C ARG A 182 -2.82 0.48 -18.38
N LEU A 183 -2.26 1.01 -17.32
CA LEU A 183 -2.84 0.99 -15.98
C LEU A 183 -3.31 2.38 -15.57
N ILE A 184 -4.52 2.46 -15.00
CA ILE A 184 -5.13 3.68 -14.50
C ILE A 184 -5.08 3.67 -12.97
N GLY A 185 -4.19 4.49 -12.41
CA GLY A 185 -3.93 4.55 -10.96
C GLY A 185 -4.78 5.59 -10.22
N LYS A 186 -4.41 5.82 -8.96
CA LYS A 186 -5.06 6.84 -8.12
C LYS A 186 -4.98 8.23 -8.76
N GLY A 187 -6.10 8.94 -8.77
CA GLY A 187 -6.20 10.26 -9.41
C GLY A 187 -6.26 10.19 -10.93
N ARG A 188 -6.67 9.05 -11.51
CA ARG A 188 -6.74 8.79 -12.95
C ARG A 188 -5.39 8.93 -13.69
N LYS A 189 -4.27 8.83 -12.95
CA LYS A 189 -2.95 8.84 -13.58
C LYS A 189 -2.75 7.57 -14.38
N ILE A 190 -2.43 7.74 -15.66
CA ILE A 190 -2.18 6.64 -16.61
C ILE A 190 -0.68 6.35 -16.60
N ARG A 191 -0.32 5.07 -16.63
CA ARG A 191 1.03 4.61 -16.92
C ARG A 191 1.00 3.40 -17.84
N HIS A 192 2.00 3.28 -18.66
CA HIS A 192 2.21 2.16 -19.56
C HIS A 192 3.30 1.29 -18.99
N VAL A 193 2.98 0.02 -18.74
CA VAL A 193 3.90 -0.93 -18.13
C VAL A 193 4.25 -2.00 -19.16
N PRO A 194 5.52 -2.14 -19.56
CA PRO A 194 5.95 -3.24 -20.41
C PRO A 194 5.80 -4.57 -19.68
N ILE A 195 5.40 -5.61 -20.39
CA ILE A 195 5.25 -6.97 -19.88
C ILE A 195 6.22 -7.93 -20.56
N MET A 196 6.65 -8.93 -19.80
CA MET A 196 7.62 -9.91 -20.26
C MET A 196 6.97 -10.91 -21.25
N LYS A 197 7.76 -11.41 -22.20
CA LYS A 197 7.31 -12.34 -23.26
C LYS A 197 6.52 -13.54 -22.73
N GLN A 198 6.94 -14.09 -21.58
CA GLN A 198 6.21 -15.21 -20.95
C GLN A 198 4.80 -14.80 -20.51
N THR A 199 4.65 -13.61 -19.92
CA THR A 199 3.34 -13.06 -19.51
C THR A 199 2.48 -12.72 -20.72
N VAL A 200 3.09 -12.24 -21.83
CA VAL A 200 2.39 -12.00 -23.11
C VAL A 200 1.77 -13.28 -23.62
N ASN A 201 2.55 -14.36 -23.74
CA ASN A 201 2.06 -15.65 -24.24
C ASN A 201 0.89 -16.21 -23.40
N LEU A 202 1.03 -16.14 -22.07
CA LEU A 202 -0.06 -16.56 -21.16
C LEU A 202 -1.31 -15.72 -21.34
N LEU A 203 -1.15 -14.42 -21.49
CA LEU A 203 -2.26 -13.47 -21.61
C LEU A 203 -2.95 -13.62 -22.98
N GLU A 204 -2.19 -13.77 -24.05
CA GLU A 204 -2.70 -14.00 -25.39
C GLU A 204 -3.54 -15.28 -25.46
N THR A 205 -2.99 -16.41 -24.99
CA THR A 205 -3.71 -17.69 -24.91
C THR A 205 -5.00 -17.54 -24.11
N TYR A 206 -4.95 -16.89 -22.97
CA TYR A 206 -6.13 -16.65 -22.13
C TYR A 206 -7.19 -15.80 -22.83
N LEU A 207 -6.80 -14.70 -23.49
CA LEU A 207 -7.72 -13.82 -24.22
C LEU A 207 -8.36 -14.55 -25.42
N GLN A 208 -7.62 -15.40 -26.12
CA GLN A 208 -8.13 -16.25 -27.20
C GLN A 208 -9.15 -17.26 -26.67
N GLU A 209 -8.83 -18.01 -25.62
CA GLU A 209 -9.73 -18.97 -24.97
C GLU A 209 -11.05 -18.34 -24.50
N GLN A 210 -10.98 -17.11 -23.99
CA GLN A 210 -12.17 -16.37 -23.55
C GLN A 210 -12.89 -15.64 -24.68
N ASN A 211 -12.44 -15.77 -25.94
CA ASN A 211 -12.97 -15.06 -27.12
C ASN A 211 -12.98 -13.53 -26.95
N LEU A 212 -12.04 -12.97 -26.18
CA LEU A 212 -11.98 -11.53 -25.87
C LEU A 212 -11.24 -10.69 -26.93
N LEU A 213 -10.59 -11.30 -27.91
CA LEU A 213 -9.85 -10.59 -28.98
C LEU A 213 -10.75 -10.05 -30.09
N ARG A 214 -12.08 -10.22 -29.99
CA ARG A 214 -13.04 -9.67 -30.93
C ARG A 214 -13.35 -8.20 -30.60
N ASP A 215 -13.58 -7.39 -31.65
CA ASP A 215 -13.83 -5.94 -31.49
C ASP A 215 -14.97 -5.58 -30.54
N ASN A 216 -15.98 -6.45 -30.42
CA ASN A 216 -17.10 -6.23 -29.50
C ASN A 216 -16.73 -6.30 -28.02
N PHE A 217 -15.54 -6.80 -27.66
CA PHE A 217 -15.10 -7.01 -26.29
C PHE A 217 -14.04 -6.01 -25.80
N ILE A 218 -13.72 -4.97 -26.57
CA ILE A 218 -12.70 -3.97 -26.24
C ILE A 218 -12.89 -3.32 -24.85
N SER A 219 -14.13 -3.19 -24.39
CA SER A 219 -14.48 -2.64 -23.06
C SER A 219 -14.79 -3.71 -22.02
N HIS A 220 -14.62 -5.01 -22.35
CA HIS A 220 -14.87 -6.09 -21.43
C HIS A 220 -13.75 -6.18 -20.38
N PRO A 221 -14.06 -6.46 -19.09
CA PRO A 221 -13.03 -6.75 -18.10
C PRO A 221 -12.18 -7.94 -18.53
N VAL A 222 -10.86 -7.83 -18.34
CA VAL A 222 -9.93 -8.94 -18.66
C VAL A 222 -10.14 -10.10 -17.70
N PHE A 223 -10.34 -9.81 -16.41
CA PHE A 223 -10.50 -10.82 -15.37
C PHE A 223 -11.91 -10.78 -14.77
N PHE A 224 -12.63 -11.88 -14.88
CA PHE A 224 -14.01 -12.03 -14.44
C PHE A 224 -14.25 -13.36 -13.74
N ASN A 225 -15.36 -13.48 -13.01
CA ASN A 225 -15.80 -14.69 -12.34
C ASN A 225 -16.62 -15.60 -13.28
N ARG A 226 -17.08 -16.75 -12.76
CA ARG A 226 -17.91 -17.71 -13.53
C ARG A 226 -19.24 -17.12 -14.04
N GLN A 227 -19.71 -16.03 -13.45
CA GLN A 227 -20.93 -15.33 -13.85
C GLN A 227 -20.64 -14.19 -14.83
N HIS A 228 -19.43 -14.12 -15.40
CA HIS A 228 -18.93 -13.04 -16.25
C HIS A 228 -18.92 -11.65 -15.60
N ASN A 229 -19.05 -11.59 -14.27
CA ASN A 229 -18.92 -10.36 -13.52
C ASN A 229 -17.44 -10.08 -13.20
N LYS A 230 -17.07 -8.81 -13.25
CA LYS A 230 -15.76 -8.30 -12.84
C LYS A 230 -15.34 -8.86 -11.48
N LEU A 231 -14.07 -9.26 -11.34
CA LEU A 231 -13.53 -9.70 -10.06
C LEU A 231 -13.61 -8.62 -9.00
N THR A 232 -13.67 -9.02 -7.73
CA THR A 232 -13.60 -8.13 -6.58
C THR A 232 -12.22 -8.22 -5.92
N ARG A 233 -11.87 -7.22 -5.08
CA ARG A 233 -10.64 -7.29 -4.28
C ARG A 233 -10.60 -8.52 -3.39
N ALA A 234 -11.73 -8.88 -2.79
CA ALA A 234 -11.86 -10.09 -1.99
C ALA A 234 -11.64 -11.35 -2.84
N GLY A 235 -12.19 -11.39 -4.06
CA GLY A 235 -11.98 -12.48 -5.01
C GLY A 235 -10.51 -12.67 -5.39
N VAL A 236 -9.79 -11.59 -5.72
CA VAL A 236 -8.35 -11.65 -6.02
C VAL A 236 -7.54 -12.09 -4.79
N SER A 237 -7.88 -11.57 -3.61
CA SER A 237 -7.21 -11.99 -2.37
C SER A 237 -7.45 -13.46 -2.05
N TYR A 238 -8.67 -13.97 -2.30
CA TYR A 238 -9.01 -15.38 -2.13
C TYR A 238 -8.20 -16.26 -3.10
N ILE A 239 -8.14 -15.90 -4.38
CA ILE A 239 -7.36 -16.62 -5.39
C ILE A 239 -5.88 -16.70 -4.95
N LEU A 240 -5.30 -15.58 -4.55
CA LEU A 240 -3.91 -15.55 -4.08
C LEU A 240 -3.72 -16.43 -2.84
N SER A 241 -4.59 -16.32 -1.83
CA SER A 241 -4.51 -17.12 -0.60
C SER A 241 -4.63 -18.62 -0.86
N LYS A 242 -5.46 -19.02 -1.82
CA LYS A 242 -5.62 -20.43 -2.23
C LYS A 242 -4.26 -21.02 -2.64
N TYR A 243 -3.51 -20.34 -3.50
CA TYR A 243 -2.23 -20.86 -4.01
C TYR A 243 -1.07 -20.70 -3.03
N ILE A 244 -1.13 -19.71 -2.15
CA ILE A 244 -0.19 -19.55 -1.04
C ILE A 244 -0.28 -20.73 -0.08
N ASN A 245 -1.50 -21.08 0.32
CA ASN A 245 -1.72 -22.23 1.23
C ASN A 245 -1.24 -23.55 0.62
N GLN A 246 -1.35 -23.70 -0.70
CA GLN A 246 -0.82 -24.86 -1.42
C GLN A 246 0.72 -24.87 -1.56
N ALA A 247 1.36 -23.72 -1.42
CA ALA A 247 2.82 -23.57 -1.49
C ALA A 247 3.49 -23.66 -0.11
N GLU A 248 2.74 -23.98 0.95
CA GLU A 248 3.21 -24.20 2.34
C GLU A 248 4.10 -23.07 2.87
N THR A 249 3.79 -21.83 2.49
CA THR A 249 4.56 -20.69 2.94
C THR A 249 4.01 -20.15 4.27
N THR A 250 4.90 -19.80 5.20
CA THR A 250 4.53 -19.22 6.51
C THR A 250 4.23 -17.72 6.44
N VAL A 251 4.50 -17.07 5.30
CA VAL A 251 4.37 -15.63 5.14
C VAL A 251 2.95 -15.26 4.73
N LYS A 252 2.33 -14.31 5.43
CA LYS A 252 1.04 -13.74 5.02
C LYS A 252 1.22 -12.90 3.76
N ILE A 253 0.87 -13.45 2.61
CA ILE A 253 1.03 -12.81 1.31
C ILE A 253 -0.28 -12.13 0.90
N THR A 254 -0.19 -10.89 0.47
CA THR A 254 -1.31 -10.11 -0.06
C THR A 254 -0.93 -9.58 -1.45
N PRO A 255 -1.88 -9.08 -2.26
CA PRO A 255 -1.54 -8.42 -3.53
C PRO A 255 -0.53 -7.27 -3.37
N HIS A 256 -0.51 -6.60 -2.22
CA HIS A 256 0.51 -5.59 -1.92
C HIS A 256 1.90 -6.19 -1.72
N VAL A 257 1.98 -7.38 -1.11
CA VAL A 257 3.26 -8.10 -0.97
C VAL A 257 3.81 -8.51 -2.34
N LEU A 258 2.98 -8.97 -3.29
CA LEU A 258 3.43 -9.26 -4.66
C LEU A 258 4.00 -8.01 -5.34
N ARG A 259 3.36 -6.87 -5.18
CA ARG A 259 3.86 -5.60 -5.70
C ARG A 259 5.18 -5.18 -5.03
N HIS A 260 5.31 -5.35 -3.73
CA HIS A 260 6.57 -5.13 -3.01
C HIS A 260 7.66 -6.09 -3.47
N THR A 261 7.30 -7.36 -3.72
CA THR A 261 8.20 -8.38 -4.28
C THR A 261 8.76 -7.94 -5.62
N LYS A 262 7.90 -7.48 -6.56
CA LYS A 262 8.39 -6.95 -7.85
C LYS A 262 9.34 -5.78 -7.67
N ALA A 263 9.01 -4.84 -6.80
CA ALA A 263 9.88 -3.70 -6.51
C ALA A 263 11.25 -4.13 -5.97
N MET A 264 11.26 -5.09 -5.02
CA MET A 264 12.49 -5.61 -4.43
C MET A 264 13.33 -6.39 -5.44
N HIS A 265 12.70 -7.22 -6.28
CA HIS A 265 13.41 -7.97 -7.33
C HIS A 265 14.04 -7.04 -8.38
N LEU A 266 13.32 -5.96 -8.79
CA LEU A 266 13.89 -4.96 -9.68
C LEU A 266 15.06 -4.21 -9.02
N LEU A 267 14.92 -3.88 -7.75
CA LEU A 267 15.99 -3.23 -7.00
C LEU A 267 17.23 -4.15 -6.86
N GLN A 268 17.03 -5.44 -6.59
CA GLN A 268 18.10 -6.44 -6.53
C GLN A 268 18.78 -6.67 -7.88
N ALA A 269 18.07 -6.41 -8.98
CA ALA A 269 18.62 -6.42 -10.34
C ALA A 269 19.25 -5.07 -10.75
N ASP A 270 19.60 -4.20 -9.80
CA ASP A 270 20.22 -2.89 -10.00
C ASP A 270 19.40 -1.92 -10.88
N VAL A 271 18.08 -2.10 -11.00
CA VAL A 271 17.22 -1.18 -11.72
C VAL A 271 17.11 0.14 -10.94
N ASN A 272 17.29 1.26 -11.63
CA ASN A 272 17.22 2.59 -11.02
C ASN A 272 15.88 2.84 -10.32
N LEU A 273 15.92 3.40 -9.10
CA LEU A 273 14.73 3.72 -8.30
C LEU A 273 13.69 4.60 -8.99
N VAL A 274 14.14 5.46 -9.92
CA VAL A 274 13.23 6.32 -10.72
C VAL A 274 12.37 5.46 -11.63
N TYR A 275 12.94 4.48 -12.32
CA TYR A 275 12.18 3.54 -13.15
C TYR A 275 11.24 2.68 -12.32
N ILE A 276 11.69 2.19 -11.15
CA ILE A 276 10.82 1.43 -10.22
C ILE A 276 9.64 2.29 -9.76
N ARG A 277 9.88 3.56 -9.41
CA ARG A 277 8.84 4.51 -9.03
C ARG A 277 7.81 4.69 -10.15
N ASP A 278 8.27 4.90 -11.38
CA ASP A 278 7.40 5.17 -12.52
C ASP A 278 6.62 3.91 -12.93
N LEU A 279 7.27 2.75 -12.93
CA LEU A 279 6.61 1.45 -13.17
C LEU A 279 5.50 1.20 -12.15
N LEU A 280 5.77 1.46 -10.86
CA LEU A 280 4.79 1.28 -9.80
C LEU A 280 3.74 2.41 -9.76
N GLY A 281 3.99 3.57 -10.36
CA GLY A 281 3.12 4.74 -10.29
C GLY A 281 3.03 5.31 -8.86
N HIS A 282 4.18 5.46 -8.18
CA HIS A 282 4.26 6.15 -6.90
C HIS A 282 4.28 7.66 -7.11
N ALA A 283 3.40 8.38 -6.43
CA ALA A 283 3.33 9.85 -6.53
C ALA A 283 4.58 10.55 -5.94
N HIS A 284 5.25 9.90 -4.98
CA HIS A 284 6.42 10.44 -4.28
C HIS A 284 7.54 9.40 -4.24
N VAL A 285 8.78 9.86 -4.40
CA VAL A 285 10.00 9.04 -4.34
C VAL A 285 10.13 8.36 -2.97
N ASN A 286 9.77 9.05 -1.90
CA ASN A 286 9.80 8.52 -0.52
C ASN A 286 9.09 7.17 -0.36
N THR A 287 8.06 6.89 -1.18
CA THR A 287 7.36 5.60 -1.16
C THR A 287 8.23 4.48 -1.77
N THR A 288 9.14 4.82 -2.67
CA THR A 288 10.06 3.87 -3.31
C THR A 288 11.37 3.75 -2.51
N GLU A 289 11.80 4.80 -1.81
CA GLU A 289 12.97 4.77 -0.94
C GLU A 289 12.88 3.76 0.20
N ILE A 290 11.65 3.37 0.60
CA ILE A 290 11.45 2.32 1.60
C ILE A 290 12.15 1.03 1.17
N TYR A 291 12.12 0.71 -0.13
CA TYR A 291 12.79 -0.48 -0.67
C TYR A 291 14.31 -0.39 -0.59
N ALA A 292 14.88 0.77 -0.92
CA ALA A 292 16.33 1.01 -0.82
C ALA A 292 16.85 0.92 0.62
N ARG A 293 16.02 1.31 1.59
CA ARG A 293 16.39 1.23 3.02
C ARG A 293 16.32 -0.19 3.60
N THR A 294 15.57 -1.08 2.96
CA THR A 294 15.24 -2.41 3.49
C THR A 294 16.29 -3.45 3.15
N ASN A 295 17.17 -3.22 2.17
CA ASN A 295 18.16 -4.20 1.73
C ASN A 295 19.60 -3.84 2.17
N PRO A 296 20.15 -4.48 3.25
CA PRO A 296 21.50 -4.24 3.72
C PRO A 296 22.57 -4.69 2.70
N GLU A 297 22.28 -5.71 1.91
CA GLU A 297 23.21 -6.27 0.95
C GLU A 297 23.47 -5.34 -0.25
N MET A 298 22.45 -4.61 -0.70
CA MET A 298 22.65 -3.57 -1.70
C MET A 298 23.46 -2.40 -1.18
N LYS A 299 23.28 -2.03 0.10
CA LYS A 299 24.13 -1.01 0.74
C LYS A 299 25.57 -1.46 0.77
N ARG A 300 25.82 -2.75 1.12
CA ARG A 300 27.16 -3.33 1.12
C ARG A 300 27.78 -3.29 -0.28
N LYS A 301 27.06 -3.77 -1.31
CA LYS A 301 27.53 -3.74 -2.71
C LYS A 301 27.79 -2.32 -3.22
N ALA A 302 26.94 -1.35 -2.85
CA ALA A 302 27.14 0.05 -3.20
C ALA A 302 28.38 0.65 -2.51
N LEU A 303 28.62 0.29 -1.25
CA LEU A 303 29.82 0.67 -0.50
C LEU A 303 31.07 0.00 -1.08
N GLU A 304 30.99 -1.30 -1.42
CA GLU A 304 32.09 -2.02 -2.07
C GLU A 304 32.44 -1.44 -3.45
N LYS A 305 31.42 -1.04 -4.23
CA LYS A 305 31.61 -0.36 -5.53
C LYS A 305 32.18 1.06 -5.41
N ALA A 306 31.84 1.76 -4.33
CA ALA A 306 32.30 3.12 -4.06
C ALA A 306 33.60 3.18 -3.28
N ASN A 307 34.00 2.11 -2.61
CA ASN A 307 35.28 1.99 -1.92
C ASN A 307 36.36 1.72 -2.97
N ALA A 308 37.08 2.75 -3.36
CA ALA A 308 38.42 2.54 -3.88
C ALA A 308 39.20 1.78 -2.80
N ASP A 309 40.06 0.81 -3.21
CA ASP A 309 40.93 -0.01 -2.32
C ASP A 309 41.79 0.88 -1.40
N THR A 310 41.16 1.50 -0.40
CA THR A 310 41.83 2.37 0.58
C THR A 310 42.36 1.58 1.77
N VAL A 311 41.92 0.36 1.95
CA VAL A 311 42.44 -0.54 2.99
C VAL A 311 43.37 -1.52 2.32
N LEU A 312 44.67 -1.45 2.64
CA LEU A 312 45.66 -2.41 2.22
C LEU A 312 45.21 -3.82 2.63
N PRO A 313 45.11 -4.79 1.69
CA PRO A 313 44.57 -6.13 1.99
C PRO A 313 45.45 -6.95 2.95
N ASN A 314 46.62 -6.48 3.29
CA ASN A 314 47.53 -7.09 4.22
C ASN A 314 47.66 -6.23 5.49
N LEU A 315 46.65 -6.28 6.34
CA LEU A 315 46.92 -6.01 7.77
C LEU A 315 47.91 -7.08 8.25
N PRO A 316 49.07 -6.70 8.83
CA PRO A 316 50.02 -7.69 9.40
C PRO A 316 49.22 -8.58 10.35
N GLN A 317 49.43 -9.89 10.27
CA GLN A 317 48.80 -10.83 11.21
C GLN A 317 49.36 -10.54 12.60
N TRP A 318 48.58 -9.84 13.40
CA TRP A 318 48.96 -9.37 14.74
C TRP A 318 49.49 -10.46 15.65
N GLN A 319 49.16 -11.74 15.37
CA GLN A 319 49.61 -12.91 16.13
C GLN A 319 51.08 -13.31 15.87
N ASN A 320 51.69 -12.85 14.78
CA ASN A 320 53.04 -13.27 14.38
C ASN A 320 54.05 -12.12 14.27
N ASP A 321 53.64 -10.88 14.58
CA ASP A 321 54.53 -9.74 14.47
C ASP A 321 55.29 -9.48 15.77
N LYS A 322 56.47 -10.08 15.87
CA LYS A 322 57.40 -9.85 17.00
C LYS A 322 57.82 -8.36 17.13
N GLY A 323 57.81 -7.60 16.06
CA GLY A 323 58.11 -6.16 16.07
C GLY A 323 57.07 -5.33 16.81
N LEU A 324 55.78 -5.66 16.63
CA LEU A 324 54.68 -4.97 17.30
C LEU A 324 54.68 -5.22 18.80
N ILE A 325 54.96 -6.45 19.22
CA ILE A 325 55.03 -6.79 20.66
C ILE A 325 56.20 -6.04 21.32
N SER A 326 57.37 -5.97 20.66
CA SER A 326 58.53 -5.23 21.19
C SER A 326 58.30 -3.72 21.22
N TRP A 327 57.56 -3.18 20.24
CA TRP A 327 57.13 -1.79 20.21
C TRP A 327 56.14 -1.44 21.34
N LEU A 328 55.14 -2.29 21.56
CA LEU A 328 54.19 -2.16 22.66
C LEU A 328 54.86 -2.24 24.03
N GLN A 329 55.86 -3.13 24.18
CA GLN A 329 56.68 -3.23 25.36
C GLN A 329 57.59 -1.99 25.60
N GLY A 330 58.00 -1.33 24.50
CA GLY A 330 58.74 -0.05 24.55
C GLY A 330 57.88 1.12 25.01
N LEU A 331 56.60 1.18 24.64
CA LEU A 331 55.67 2.23 25.03
C LEU A 331 55.46 2.26 26.55
N CYS A 332 55.52 1.16 27.24
CA CYS A 332 55.38 1.11 28.71
C CYS A 332 56.66 1.53 29.49
N LYS A 333 57.76 1.84 28.77
CA LYS A 333 59.02 2.27 29.39
C LYS A 333 59.32 3.77 29.30
N LEU A 334 58.42 4.55 28.72
CA LEU A 334 58.50 6.03 28.72
C LEU A 334 57.84 6.54 30.01
N LYS A 335 58.67 6.77 31.05
CA LYS A 335 58.38 7.63 32.18
C LYS A 335 58.78 9.01 31.85
#